data_88f01c40c0e0040b0d38dd88336a0855
#
_entry.id   88f01c40c0e0040b0d38dd88336a0855
#
_cell.length_a   1.000
_cell.length_b   1.000
_cell.length_c   1.000
_cell.angle_alpha   90.00
_cell.angle_beta   90.00
_cell.angle_gamma   90.00
#
_symmetry.space_group_name_H-M   'P 1'
#
loop_
_entity.id
_entity.type
_entity.pdbx_description
1 polymer ?
#
loop_
_entity_poly.entity_id
_entity_poly.type
_entity_poly.pdbx_seq_one_letter_code
_entity_poly.pdbx_strand_id
1 'polypeptide(L)'
;GAVGRLSSQIPGEGVTIHTCYDLASLTKVLATTTALLLLMQRGKLTLDDRIDRILIALQGSAAGAASIHQLLTHSSGLPGWRPYYERLASLEAGQSGFPGRTAAREAVLGYIAQEALVYERGSRSLYSDLGFMLLGWAVERLAGESLDQFCNNQIYRPLEAQPLAYVPRESQAMPAASLESHAIAPTEDDPWRGRMLCGEVHDENAFALGGVAGHAGLFGTARAVLAVAKAWMDGRRGKTGLLQPDLVTL
;
A
#
# COMPACT_ATOMS: atom_id res chain seq x y z
N GLY A 1 -13.52 -8.17 21.94
CA GLY A 1 -12.66 -7.69 23.03
C GLY A 1 -11.22 -7.62 22.61
N ALA A 2 -10.39 -6.96 23.39
CA ALA A 2 -8.95 -6.87 23.20
C ALA A 2 -8.26 -7.44 24.44
N VAL A 3 -7.15 -8.15 24.26
CA VAL A 3 -6.37 -8.76 25.34
C VAL A 3 -4.87 -8.68 24.98
N GLY A 4 -4.02 -8.59 26.00
CA GLY A 4 -2.57 -8.56 25.84
C GLY A 4 -1.96 -7.19 26.09
N ARG A 5 -0.68 -7.05 25.74
CA ARG A 5 0.11 -5.83 25.91
C ARG A 5 0.58 -5.33 24.56
N LEU A 6 0.80 -4.01 24.44
CA LEU A 6 1.33 -3.39 23.20
C LEU A 6 2.75 -3.89 22.88
N SER A 7 3.56 -4.10 23.90
CA SER A 7 4.92 -4.60 23.75
C SER A 7 5.30 -5.47 24.95
N SER A 8 6.17 -6.46 24.73
CA SER A 8 6.83 -7.22 25.79
C SER A 8 7.99 -6.44 26.44
N GLN A 9 8.54 -5.45 25.73
CA GLN A 9 9.71 -4.67 26.14
C GLN A 9 9.34 -3.38 26.87
N ILE A 10 8.12 -2.85 26.63
CA ILE A 10 7.65 -1.60 27.22
C ILE A 10 6.60 -1.95 28.28
N PRO A 11 6.88 -1.82 29.59
CA PRO A 11 5.88 -2.04 30.63
C PRO A 11 4.77 -0.99 30.57
N GLY A 12 3.52 -1.40 30.69
CA GLY A 12 2.44 -0.49 31.04
C GLY A 12 1.16 -0.63 30.26
N GLU A 13 1.13 -0.40 28.95
CA GLU A 13 -0.15 -0.26 28.26
C GLU A 13 -0.69 -1.58 27.70
N GLY A 14 -1.95 -1.85 28.02
CA GLY A 14 -2.70 -2.98 27.47
C GLY A 14 -3.24 -2.68 26.07
N VAL A 15 -3.39 -3.72 25.24
CA VAL A 15 -4.10 -3.63 23.97
C VAL A 15 -5.58 -3.31 24.23
N THR A 16 -6.12 -2.37 23.47
CA THR A 16 -7.54 -1.99 23.51
C THR A 16 -8.19 -2.19 22.14
N ILE A 17 -9.51 -2.07 22.07
CA ILE A 17 -10.24 -2.08 20.79
C ILE A 17 -9.90 -0.86 19.91
N HIS A 18 -9.23 0.14 20.46
CA HIS A 18 -8.80 1.36 19.79
C HIS A 18 -7.31 1.32 19.39
N THR A 19 -6.61 0.24 19.71
CA THR A 19 -5.20 0.11 19.33
C THR A 19 -5.08 0.06 17.80
N CYS A 20 -4.20 0.90 17.26
CA CYS A 20 -3.83 0.92 15.86
C CYS A 20 -2.61 0.01 15.62
N TYR A 21 -2.58 -0.60 14.45
CA TYR A 21 -1.50 -1.48 14.01
C TYR A 21 -1.02 -1.04 12.64
N ASP A 22 0.26 -1.27 12.36
CA ASP A 22 0.72 -1.38 10.98
C ASP A 22 -0.01 -2.58 10.34
N LEU A 23 -0.77 -2.33 9.31
CA LEU A 23 -1.59 -3.33 8.63
C LEU A 23 -0.81 -4.09 7.54
N ALA A 24 0.46 -3.76 7.36
CA ALA A 24 1.36 -4.42 6.44
C ALA A 24 0.68 -4.68 5.06
N SER A 25 0.70 -5.91 4.59
CA SER A 25 0.13 -6.28 3.29
C SER A 25 -1.40 -6.24 3.20
N LEU A 26 -2.13 -6.05 4.31
CA LEU A 26 -3.55 -5.71 4.22
C LEU A 26 -3.77 -4.40 3.45
N THR A 27 -2.76 -3.53 3.38
CA THR A 27 -2.73 -2.34 2.52
C THR A 27 -3.13 -2.66 1.09
N LYS A 28 -2.68 -3.79 0.54
CA LYS A 28 -2.98 -4.22 -0.83
C LYS A 28 -4.47 -4.30 -1.11
N VAL A 29 -5.23 -4.87 -0.19
CA VAL A 29 -6.68 -5.06 -0.33
C VAL A 29 -7.44 -3.81 0.11
N LEU A 30 -7.10 -3.28 1.29
CA LEU A 30 -7.86 -2.19 1.93
C LEU A 30 -7.66 -0.83 1.22
N ALA A 31 -6.53 -0.63 0.56
CA ALA A 31 -6.20 0.59 -0.17
C ALA A 31 -6.16 0.33 -1.68
N THR A 32 -5.11 -0.31 -2.18
CA THR A 32 -4.76 -0.35 -3.60
C THR A 32 -5.81 -1.05 -4.45
N THR A 33 -6.23 -2.26 -4.07
CA THR A 33 -7.27 -3.00 -4.83
C THR A 33 -8.60 -2.28 -4.78
N THR A 34 -9.01 -1.80 -3.59
CA THR A 34 -10.28 -1.04 -3.45
C THR A 34 -10.23 0.23 -4.29
N ALA A 35 -9.11 0.97 -4.32
CA ALA A 35 -8.95 2.16 -5.14
C ALA A 35 -9.04 1.85 -6.64
N LEU A 36 -8.42 0.77 -7.11
CA LEU A 36 -8.50 0.34 -8.51
C LEU A 36 -9.94 -0.01 -8.91
N LEU A 37 -10.68 -0.72 -8.07
CA LEU A 37 -12.09 -1.03 -8.33
C LEU A 37 -12.93 0.24 -8.46
N LEU A 38 -12.71 1.26 -7.63
CA LEU A 38 -13.38 2.54 -7.75
C LEU A 38 -13.03 3.27 -9.06
N LEU A 39 -11.79 3.18 -9.49
CA LEU A 39 -11.36 3.75 -10.77
C LEU A 39 -11.97 2.96 -11.95
N MET A 40 -12.09 1.65 -11.84
CA MET A 40 -12.80 0.82 -12.83
C MET A 40 -14.29 1.17 -12.91
N GLN A 41 -14.96 1.36 -11.77
CA GLN A 41 -16.35 1.85 -11.73
C GLN A 41 -16.54 3.18 -12.47
N ARG A 42 -15.50 4.02 -12.48
CA ARG A 42 -15.48 5.31 -13.17
C ARG A 42 -15.04 5.21 -14.63
N GLY A 43 -14.82 4.00 -15.14
CA GLY A 43 -14.34 3.77 -16.51
C GLY A 43 -12.94 4.29 -16.79
N LYS A 44 -12.11 4.45 -15.75
CA LYS A 44 -10.72 4.97 -15.88
C LYS A 44 -9.71 3.91 -16.30
N LEU A 45 -9.98 2.64 -16.05
CA LEU A 45 -9.18 1.49 -16.45
C LEU A 45 -10.01 0.21 -16.48
N THR A 46 -9.46 -0.82 -17.11
CA THR A 46 -9.98 -2.20 -17.12
C THR A 46 -8.93 -3.18 -16.63
N LEU A 47 -9.31 -4.43 -16.35
CA LEU A 47 -8.38 -5.49 -15.96
C LEU A 47 -7.36 -5.83 -17.05
N ASP A 48 -7.72 -5.64 -18.33
CA ASP A 48 -6.89 -5.98 -19.48
C ASP A 48 -5.91 -4.86 -19.85
N ASP A 49 -6.05 -3.67 -19.26
CA ASP A 49 -5.13 -2.58 -19.53
C ASP A 49 -3.72 -2.94 -19.07
N ARG A 50 -2.76 -2.65 -19.95
CA ARG A 50 -1.33 -2.83 -19.63
C ARG A 50 -0.85 -1.68 -18.78
N ILE A 51 0.01 -2.00 -17.79
CA ILE A 51 0.54 -1.01 -16.86
C ILE A 51 1.39 0.07 -17.56
N ASP A 52 2.06 -0.25 -18.67
CA ASP A 52 2.87 0.72 -19.45
C ASP A 52 2.05 1.79 -20.19
N ARG A 53 0.74 1.60 -20.34
CA ARG A 53 -0.17 2.64 -20.85
C ARG A 53 -0.49 3.70 -19.80
N ILE A 54 -0.37 3.32 -18.52
CA ILE A 54 -0.63 4.20 -17.38
C ILE A 54 0.68 4.80 -16.88
N LEU A 55 1.69 3.96 -16.68
CA LEU A 55 3.03 4.32 -16.22
C LEU A 55 4.02 4.29 -17.42
N ILE A 56 4.08 5.38 -18.15
CA ILE A 56 4.83 5.49 -19.41
C ILE A 56 6.32 5.14 -19.25
N ALA A 57 6.88 5.39 -18.06
CA ALA A 57 8.27 5.02 -17.75
C ALA A 57 8.58 3.51 -17.88
N LEU A 58 7.53 2.66 -17.92
CA LEU A 58 7.68 1.20 -18.10
C LEU A 58 7.56 0.75 -19.55
N GLN A 59 7.38 1.65 -20.52
CA GLN A 59 7.28 1.27 -21.94
C GLN A 59 8.53 0.53 -22.40
N GLY A 60 8.30 -0.56 -23.13
CA GLY A 60 9.38 -1.42 -23.64
C GLY A 60 9.98 -2.39 -22.60
N SER A 61 9.62 -2.27 -21.33
CA SER A 61 10.09 -3.19 -20.29
C SER A 61 9.22 -4.45 -20.18
N ALA A 62 9.80 -5.52 -19.62
CA ALA A 62 9.06 -6.74 -19.33
C ALA A 62 7.96 -6.48 -18.29
N ALA A 63 8.21 -5.65 -17.28
CA ALA A 63 7.24 -5.25 -16.27
C ALA A 63 6.05 -4.50 -16.89
N GLY A 64 6.32 -3.59 -17.84
CA GLY A 64 5.32 -2.74 -18.47
C GLY A 64 4.28 -3.50 -19.28
N ALA A 65 4.63 -4.67 -19.80
CA ALA A 65 3.70 -5.50 -20.57
C ALA A 65 2.67 -6.26 -19.70
N ALA A 66 2.77 -6.20 -18.37
CA ALA A 66 1.80 -6.85 -17.48
C ALA A 66 0.45 -6.11 -17.50
N SER A 67 -0.66 -6.86 -17.48
CA SER A 67 -1.99 -6.30 -17.31
C SER A 67 -2.29 -6.00 -15.83
N ILE A 68 -3.28 -5.15 -15.58
CA ILE A 68 -3.80 -4.87 -14.24
C ILE A 68 -4.24 -6.17 -13.56
N HIS A 69 -4.94 -7.06 -14.29
CA HIS A 69 -5.31 -8.38 -13.80
C HIS A 69 -4.09 -9.19 -13.32
N GLN A 70 -3.04 -9.26 -14.14
CA GLN A 70 -1.85 -10.04 -13.82
C GLN A 70 -1.09 -9.49 -12.60
N LEU A 71 -1.09 -8.19 -12.41
CA LEU A 71 -0.51 -7.55 -11.22
C LEU A 71 -1.34 -7.84 -9.96
N LEU A 72 -2.68 -7.68 -10.03
CA LEU A 72 -3.60 -7.96 -8.93
C LEU A 72 -3.57 -9.42 -8.48
N THR A 73 -3.45 -10.36 -9.42
CA THR A 73 -3.43 -11.81 -9.16
C THR A 73 -2.03 -12.37 -8.91
N HIS A 74 -1.01 -11.50 -8.83
CA HIS A 74 0.39 -11.88 -8.66
C HIS A 74 0.91 -12.82 -9.75
N SER A 75 0.36 -12.75 -10.97
CA SER A 75 0.73 -13.60 -12.10
C SER A 75 1.53 -12.86 -13.20
N SER A 76 2.06 -11.68 -12.87
CA SER A 76 2.79 -10.81 -13.80
C SER A 76 4.16 -11.35 -14.24
N GLY A 77 4.71 -12.35 -13.56
CA GLY A 77 6.09 -12.82 -13.78
C GLY A 77 7.15 -12.03 -13.03
N LEU A 78 6.79 -10.93 -12.39
CA LEU A 78 7.73 -10.12 -11.60
C LEU A 78 8.24 -10.90 -10.38
N PRO A 79 9.48 -10.58 -9.91
CA PRO A 79 9.97 -11.08 -8.63
C PRO A 79 9.04 -10.73 -7.48
N GLY A 80 9.06 -11.54 -6.43
CA GLY A 80 8.26 -11.30 -5.23
C GLY A 80 8.65 -10.03 -4.49
N TRP A 81 9.96 -9.85 -4.30
CA TRP A 81 10.54 -8.77 -3.51
C TRP A 81 11.95 -8.42 -3.97
N ARG A 82 12.40 -7.19 -3.72
CA ARG A 82 13.77 -6.69 -3.92
C ARG A 82 14.12 -5.65 -2.86
N PRO A 83 15.35 -5.59 -2.37
CA PRO A 83 15.78 -4.60 -1.38
C PRO A 83 16.04 -3.23 -2.03
N TYR A 84 15.01 -2.61 -2.60
CA TYR A 84 15.17 -1.29 -3.25
C TYR A 84 15.50 -0.20 -2.24
N TYR A 85 15.12 -0.36 -0.98
CA TYR A 85 15.46 0.56 0.10
C TYR A 85 16.99 0.73 0.26
N GLU A 86 17.77 -0.34 0.10
CA GLU A 86 19.25 -0.26 0.15
C GLU A 86 19.80 0.58 -1.01
N ARG A 87 19.24 0.41 -2.20
CA ARG A 87 19.63 1.18 -3.38
C ARG A 87 19.24 2.66 -3.24
N LEU A 88 18.07 2.94 -2.67
CA LEU A 88 17.63 4.31 -2.40
C LEU A 88 18.50 4.98 -1.33
N ALA A 89 18.85 4.27 -0.27
CA ALA A 89 19.77 4.78 0.76
C ALA A 89 21.15 5.13 0.18
N SER A 90 21.64 4.37 -0.80
CA SER A 90 22.93 4.64 -1.45
C SER A 90 22.92 5.85 -2.40
N LEU A 91 21.77 6.27 -2.90
CA LEU A 91 21.65 7.48 -3.73
C LEU A 91 21.88 8.77 -2.93
N GLU A 92 21.58 8.74 -1.65
CA GLU A 92 21.71 9.87 -0.72
C GLU A 92 22.97 9.74 0.18
N ALA A 93 23.95 8.92 -0.21
CA ALA A 93 25.22 8.72 0.52
C ALA A 93 25.98 10.06 0.65
N GLY A 94 25.78 10.76 1.76
CA GLY A 94 26.33 12.09 2.07
C GLY A 94 25.29 13.10 2.55
N GLN A 95 24.02 12.81 2.45
CA GLN A 95 22.92 13.55 3.07
C GLN A 95 22.19 12.62 4.05
N SER A 96 21.76 13.13 5.20
CA SER A 96 21.03 12.34 6.18
C SER A 96 19.60 12.08 5.70
N GLY A 97 19.36 10.99 4.96
CA GLY A 97 18.00 10.67 4.58
C GLY A 97 17.85 9.84 3.31
N PHE A 98 16.61 9.60 2.94
CA PHE A 98 16.20 9.03 1.66
C PHE A 98 15.77 10.14 0.71
N PRO A 99 15.82 9.91 -0.62
CA PRO A 99 15.25 10.85 -1.59
C PRO A 99 13.79 11.13 -1.25
N GLY A 100 13.31 12.34 -1.55
CA GLY A 100 11.89 12.68 -1.39
C GLY A 100 11.01 11.71 -2.18
N ARG A 101 9.76 11.56 -1.78
CA ARG A 101 8.80 10.57 -2.29
C ARG A 101 8.78 10.46 -3.82
N THR A 102 8.80 11.59 -4.53
CA THR A 102 8.79 11.60 -6.01
C THR A 102 10.06 11.00 -6.60
N ALA A 103 11.22 11.42 -6.13
CA ALA A 103 12.50 10.91 -6.61
C ALA A 103 12.70 9.43 -6.29
N ALA A 104 12.29 8.99 -5.08
CA ALA A 104 12.30 7.58 -4.70
C ALA A 104 11.43 6.74 -5.63
N ARG A 105 10.21 7.20 -5.93
CA ARG A 105 9.31 6.53 -6.89
C ARG A 105 9.93 6.41 -8.28
N GLU A 106 10.49 7.50 -8.82
CA GLU A 106 11.11 7.49 -10.15
C GLU A 106 12.28 6.53 -10.22
N ALA A 107 13.13 6.50 -9.19
CA ALA A 107 14.24 5.56 -9.11
C ALA A 107 13.75 4.10 -9.08
N VAL A 108 12.77 3.77 -8.23
CA VAL A 108 12.24 2.40 -8.13
C VAL A 108 11.48 1.99 -9.39
N LEU A 109 10.76 2.89 -10.05
CA LEU A 109 10.18 2.61 -11.38
C LEU A 109 11.26 2.21 -12.38
N GLY A 110 12.39 2.94 -12.40
CA GLY A 110 13.54 2.59 -13.24
C GLY A 110 14.16 1.24 -12.89
N TYR A 111 14.20 0.87 -11.60
CA TYR A 111 14.67 -0.45 -11.17
C TYR A 111 13.72 -1.57 -11.60
N ILE A 112 12.42 -1.39 -11.40
CA ILE A 112 11.41 -2.38 -11.80
C ILE A 112 11.38 -2.54 -13.33
N ALA A 113 11.59 -1.48 -14.10
CA ALA A 113 11.69 -1.54 -15.57
C ALA A 113 12.84 -2.46 -16.05
N GLN A 114 13.89 -2.61 -15.26
CA GLN A 114 15.05 -3.47 -15.57
C GLN A 114 14.93 -4.90 -15.03
N GLU A 115 13.90 -5.22 -14.26
CA GLU A 115 13.72 -6.57 -13.71
C GLU A 115 13.40 -7.58 -14.81
N ALA A 116 14.14 -8.68 -14.79
CA ALA A 116 13.78 -9.85 -15.58
C ALA A 116 12.58 -10.58 -14.94
N LEU A 117 11.72 -11.12 -15.78
CA LEU A 117 10.66 -12.02 -15.28
C LEU A 117 11.28 -13.31 -14.73
N VAL A 118 10.79 -13.76 -13.58
CA VAL A 118 11.26 -15.00 -12.94
C VAL A 118 10.45 -16.23 -13.36
N TYR A 119 9.37 -16.01 -14.11
CA TYR A 119 8.58 -17.03 -14.78
C TYR A 119 7.74 -16.41 -15.90
N GLU A 120 7.21 -17.21 -16.79
CA GLU A 120 6.35 -16.77 -17.89
C GLU A 120 5.05 -16.16 -17.33
N ARG A 121 4.72 -14.97 -17.81
CA ARG A 121 3.54 -14.20 -17.38
C ARG A 121 2.26 -15.02 -17.56
N GLY A 122 1.43 -15.08 -16.52
CA GLY A 122 0.19 -15.86 -16.51
C GLY A 122 0.34 -17.35 -16.23
N SER A 123 1.57 -17.89 -16.22
CA SER A 123 1.77 -19.34 -16.06
C SER A 123 1.62 -19.84 -14.62
N ARG A 124 1.82 -18.96 -13.65
CA ARG A 124 1.64 -19.22 -12.21
C ARG A 124 1.47 -17.94 -11.42
N SER A 125 1.18 -18.06 -10.14
CA SER A 125 1.14 -16.94 -9.19
C SER A 125 2.39 -16.98 -8.29
N LEU A 126 3.03 -15.81 -8.12
CA LEU A 126 4.09 -15.56 -7.15
C LEU A 126 3.80 -14.22 -6.47
N TYR A 127 3.51 -14.25 -5.18
CA TYR A 127 3.24 -13.04 -4.41
C TYR A 127 4.31 -11.99 -4.65
N SER A 128 3.92 -10.79 -5.11
CA SER A 128 4.84 -9.76 -5.54
C SER A 128 4.45 -8.39 -4.99
N ASP A 129 5.33 -7.81 -4.18
CA ASP A 129 5.23 -6.43 -3.71
C ASP A 129 5.48 -5.45 -4.85
N LEU A 130 6.37 -5.80 -5.79
CA LEU A 130 6.68 -4.98 -6.95
C LEU A 130 5.43 -4.68 -7.78
N GLY A 131 4.59 -5.71 -7.98
CA GLY A 131 3.32 -5.55 -8.69
C GLY A 131 2.41 -4.53 -8.01
N PHE A 132 2.33 -4.57 -6.68
CA PHE A 132 1.48 -3.65 -5.92
C PHE A 132 2.09 -2.24 -5.77
N MET A 133 3.42 -2.09 -5.81
CA MET A 133 4.04 -0.77 -5.97
C MET A 133 3.55 -0.11 -7.27
N LEU A 134 3.61 -0.84 -8.40
CA LEU A 134 3.14 -0.35 -9.70
C LEU A 134 1.65 -0.01 -9.67
N LEU A 135 0.82 -0.85 -9.06
CA LEU A 135 -0.62 -0.62 -8.94
C LEU A 135 -0.93 0.63 -8.11
N GLY A 136 -0.21 0.87 -7.01
CA GLY A 136 -0.36 2.08 -6.21
C GLY A 136 -0.05 3.34 -7.02
N TRP A 137 1.02 3.35 -7.80
CA TRP A 137 1.36 4.48 -8.67
C TRP A 137 0.40 4.64 -9.86
N ALA A 138 -0.19 3.54 -10.35
CA ALA A 138 -1.27 3.61 -11.33
C ALA A 138 -2.50 4.33 -10.77
N VAL A 139 -2.87 4.06 -9.51
CA VAL A 139 -3.95 4.80 -8.82
C VAL A 139 -3.62 6.30 -8.81
N GLU A 140 -2.43 6.69 -8.32
CA GLU A 140 -2.01 8.10 -8.28
C GLU A 140 -2.07 8.77 -9.66
N ARG A 141 -1.58 8.08 -10.69
CA ARG A 141 -1.57 8.59 -12.07
C ARG A 141 -2.96 8.82 -12.63
N LEU A 142 -3.89 7.89 -12.39
CA LEU A 142 -5.27 7.95 -12.90
C LEU A 142 -6.17 8.87 -12.10
N ALA A 143 -5.92 9.00 -10.80
CA ALA A 143 -6.68 9.84 -9.89
C ALA A 143 -6.22 11.31 -9.94
N GLY A 144 -4.94 11.57 -10.24
CA GLY A 144 -4.35 12.92 -10.17
C GLY A 144 -4.09 13.42 -8.76
N GLU A 145 -4.16 12.54 -7.77
CA GLU A 145 -3.86 12.80 -6.36
C GLU A 145 -3.06 11.64 -5.76
N SER A 146 -2.43 11.83 -4.60
CA SER A 146 -1.64 10.79 -3.95
C SER A 146 -2.52 9.64 -3.43
N LEU A 147 -1.94 8.43 -3.32
CA LEU A 147 -2.67 7.22 -2.91
C LEU A 147 -3.33 7.39 -1.54
N ASP A 148 -2.63 7.99 -0.58
CA ASP A 148 -3.16 8.27 0.76
C ASP A 148 -4.35 9.24 0.72
N GLN A 149 -4.27 10.32 -0.07
CA GLN A 149 -5.38 11.25 -0.26
C GLN A 149 -6.57 10.60 -0.93
N PHE A 150 -6.34 9.87 -2.03
CA PHE A 150 -7.40 9.15 -2.73
C PHE A 150 -8.12 8.17 -1.80
N CYS A 151 -7.38 7.32 -1.09
CA CYS A 151 -7.97 6.34 -0.18
C CYS A 151 -8.75 7.01 0.96
N ASN A 152 -8.19 8.06 1.56
CA ASN A 152 -8.89 8.79 2.62
C ASN A 152 -10.22 9.40 2.11
N ASN A 153 -10.17 10.08 0.95
CA ASN A 153 -11.31 10.82 0.42
C ASN A 153 -12.38 9.91 -0.19
N GLN A 154 -11.98 8.85 -0.88
CA GLN A 154 -12.87 8.03 -1.70
C GLN A 154 -13.27 6.70 -1.02
N ILE A 155 -12.53 6.26 0.02
CA ILE A 155 -12.78 4.97 0.67
C ILE A 155 -13.07 5.17 2.16
N TYR A 156 -12.11 5.73 2.93
CA TYR A 156 -12.18 5.66 4.38
C TYR A 156 -13.21 6.62 4.97
N ARG A 157 -13.27 7.86 4.50
CA ARG A 157 -14.29 8.82 4.93
C ARG A 157 -15.72 8.40 4.57
N PRO A 158 -16.02 7.97 3.32
CA PRO A 158 -17.37 7.50 2.96
C PRO A 158 -17.83 6.27 3.74
N LEU A 159 -16.90 5.41 4.18
CA LEU A 159 -17.20 4.21 4.97
C LEU A 159 -17.17 4.45 6.49
N GLU A 160 -16.88 5.68 6.93
CA GLU A 160 -16.63 5.99 8.35
C GLU A 160 -15.60 5.03 8.98
N ALA A 161 -14.60 4.63 8.18
CA ALA A 161 -13.57 3.65 8.52
C ALA A 161 -12.39 4.29 9.27
N GLN A 162 -12.65 5.29 10.11
CA GLN A 162 -11.61 5.91 10.90
C GLN A 162 -11.31 5.09 12.17
N PRO A 163 -10.03 4.99 12.59
CA PRO A 163 -8.85 5.48 11.89
C PRO A 163 -8.27 4.43 10.92
N LEU A 164 -8.34 4.70 9.62
CA LEU A 164 -7.50 4.10 8.59
C LEU A 164 -6.72 5.21 7.92
N ALA A 165 -5.40 5.15 7.92
CA ALA A 165 -4.55 6.18 7.31
C ALA A 165 -3.16 5.66 6.99
N TYR A 166 -2.55 6.22 5.96
CA TYR A 166 -1.11 6.16 5.77
C TYR A 166 -0.40 7.14 6.71
N VAL A 167 0.85 6.82 7.05
CA VAL A 167 1.75 7.68 7.83
C VAL A 167 2.91 8.13 6.94
N PRO A 168 2.76 9.25 6.19
CA PRO A 168 3.82 9.74 5.33
C PRO A 168 5.05 10.15 6.15
N ARG A 169 6.24 9.69 5.75
CA ARG A 169 7.51 9.99 6.43
C ARG A 169 7.83 11.49 6.48
N GLU A 170 7.47 12.23 5.42
CA GLU A 170 7.74 13.67 5.30
C GLU A 170 6.76 14.54 6.12
N SER A 171 5.68 13.96 6.62
CA SER A 171 4.82 14.66 7.55
C SER A 171 5.53 14.77 8.90
N GLN A 172 6.20 15.87 9.15
CA GLN A 172 6.74 16.22 10.49
C GLN A 172 5.62 16.48 11.52
N ALA A 173 4.38 16.59 11.07
CA ALA A 173 3.20 16.52 11.92
C ALA A 173 2.88 15.04 12.16
N MET A 174 2.64 14.70 13.42
CA MET A 174 2.12 13.42 13.90
C MET A 174 1.20 12.73 12.87
N PRO A 175 1.16 11.39 12.88
CA PRO A 175 0.33 10.61 11.95
C PRO A 175 -1.05 11.23 11.81
N ALA A 176 -1.60 11.19 10.60
CA ALA A 176 -2.86 11.81 10.22
C ALA A 176 -3.78 12.01 11.42
N ALA A 177 -4.33 13.20 11.61
CA ALA A 177 -5.08 13.61 12.82
C ALA A 177 -6.07 12.55 13.36
N SER A 178 -6.44 11.59 12.49
CA SER A 178 -7.23 10.41 12.84
C SER A 178 -6.51 9.36 13.69
N LEU A 179 -5.16 9.36 13.73
CA LEU A 179 -4.37 8.39 14.53
C LEU A 179 -3.86 9.00 15.85
N GLU A 180 -3.81 10.34 15.97
CA GLU A 180 -3.21 11.04 17.11
C GLU A 180 -3.81 10.66 18.47
N SER A 181 -5.08 10.26 18.50
CA SER A 181 -5.78 9.88 19.73
C SER A 181 -5.68 8.37 20.04
N HIS A 182 -4.95 7.59 19.22
CA HIS A 182 -4.91 6.15 19.32
C HIS A 182 -3.50 5.67 19.72
N ALA A 183 -3.43 4.73 20.64
CA ALA A 183 -2.19 4.01 20.89
C ALA A 183 -1.82 3.17 19.66
N ILE A 184 -0.59 3.31 19.17
CA ILE A 184 -0.08 2.53 18.05
C ILE A 184 0.80 1.41 18.60
N ALA A 185 0.49 0.17 18.23
CA ALA A 185 1.31 -0.96 18.61
C ALA A 185 2.67 -0.89 17.90
N PRO A 186 3.79 -1.03 18.60
CA PRO A 186 5.10 -1.18 17.97
C PRO A 186 5.15 -2.50 17.20
N THR A 187 5.98 -2.56 16.14
CA THR A 187 6.14 -3.74 15.30
C THR A 187 7.34 -4.57 15.71
N GLU A 188 8.56 -4.03 15.59
CA GLU A 188 9.78 -4.73 15.96
C GLU A 188 10.89 -3.75 16.40
N ASP A 189 11.93 -4.31 17.04
CA ASP A 189 13.21 -3.62 17.22
C ASP A 189 14.03 -3.82 15.95
N ASP A 190 13.95 -2.83 15.05
CA ASP A 190 14.47 -2.92 13.68
C ASP A 190 16.00 -2.73 13.67
N PRO A 191 16.77 -3.76 13.32
CA PRO A 191 18.22 -3.66 13.27
C PRO A 191 18.73 -2.69 12.19
N TRP A 192 17.97 -2.50 11.11
CA TRP A 192 18.35 -1.60 10.02
C TRP A 192 18.19 -0.13 10.42
N ARG A 193 17.09 0.22 11.10
CA ARG A 193 16.84 1.58 11.60
C ARG A 193 17.38 1.81 13.02
N GLY A 194 17.82 0.74 13.71
CA GLY A 194 18.43 0.79 15.03
C GLY A 194 17.49 1.27 16.13
N ARG A 195 16.19 1.03 16.01
CA ARG A 195 15.17 1.43 16.99
C ARG A 195 13.90 0.59 16.93
N MET A 196 13.14 0.61 18.02
CA MET A 196 11.77 0.10 18.04
C MET A 196 10.88 0.94 17.11
N LEU A 197 10.22 0.28 16.16
CA LEU A 197 9.31 0.93 15.22
C LEU A 197 7.93 1.10 15.83
N CYS A 198 7.43 2.33 15.85
CA CYS A 198 6.09 2.66 16.35
C CYS A 198 5.56 3.89 15.61
N GLY A 199 4.44 3.74 14.90
CA GLY A 199 3.85 4.84 14.12
C GLY A 199 4.60 5.16 12.82
N GLU A 200 5.53 4.31 12.42
CA GLU A 200 6.17 4.34 11.12
C GLU A 200 6.03 2.96 10.44
N VAL A 201 5.93 2.92 9.13
CA VAL A 201 5.74 1.67 8.38
C VAL A 201 6.91 0.72 8.60
N HIS A 202 6.60 -0.54 8.91
CA HIS A 202 7.59 -1.61 9.12
C HIS A 202 8.33 -1.95 7.82
N ASP A 203 7.61 -2.11 6.72
CA ASP A 203 8.20 -2.45 5.41
C ASP A 203 9.23 -1.42 4.97
N GLU A 204 10.48 -1.87 4.74
CA GLU A 204 11.62 -1.01 4.45
C GLU A 204 11.47 -0.30 3.10
N ASN A 205 10.92 -0.99 2.07
CA ASN A 205 10.68 -0.37 0.78
C ASN A 205 9.60 0.71 0.86
N ALA A 206 8.51 0.44 1.57
CA ALA A 206 7.45 1.43 1.79
C ALA A 206 7.98 2.63 2.58
N PHE A 207 8.83 2.40 3.61
CA PHE A 207 9.49 3.48 4.34
C PHE A 207 10.38 4.32 3.42
N ALA A 208 11.23 3.69 2.61
CA ALA A 208 12.11 4.39 1.67
C ALA A 208 11.33 5.15 0.60
N LEU A 209 10.13 4.68 0.24
CA LEU A 209 9.18 5.35 -0.65
C LEU A 209 8.36 6.46 0.02
N GLY A 210 8.70 6.84 1.26
CA GLY A 210 8.04 7.94 1.97
C GLY A 210 6.83 7.54 2.83
N GLY A 211 6.67 6.25 3.15
CA GLY A 211 5.61 5.74 4.03
C GLY A 211 4.26 5.47 3.34
N VAL A 212 4.14 5.79 2.05
CA VAL A 212 2.92 5.59 1.27
C VAL A 212 3.22 4.76 0.05
N ALA A 213 2.83 3.50 0.06
CA ALA A 213 3.06 2.57 -1.05
C ALA A 213 1.87 1.66 -1.28
N GLY A 214 1.71 1.14 -2.51
CA GLY A 214 0.57 0.29 -2.85
C GLY A 214 0.58 -1.08 -2.18
N HIS A 215 1.74 -1.52 -1.66
CA HIS A 215 1.93 -2.84 -1.04
C HIS A 215 1.91 -2.82 0.49
N ALA A 216 2.24 -1.70 1.14
CA ALA A 216 2.33 -1.52 2.59
C ALA A 216 2.22 -0.03 2.99
N GLY A 217 2.09 0.26 4.30
CA GLY A 217 2.09 1.61 4.86
C GLY A 217 0.77 2.08 5.48
N LEU A 218 -0.28 1.26 5.39
CA LEU A 218 -1.57 1.57 6.00
C LEU A 218 -1.58 1.20 7.48
N PHE A 219 -2.12 2.08 8.31
CA PHE A 219 -2.34 1.88 9.74
C PHE A 219 -3.83 1.93 10.06
N GLY A 220 -4.25 1.20 11.09
CA GLY A 220 -5.64 1.25 11.52
C GLY A 220 -6.00 0.28 12.64
N THR A 221 -7.24 0.40 13.11
CA THR A 221 -7.82 -0.51 14.10
C THR A 221 -8.54 -1.68 13.42
N ALA A 222 -8.75 -2.77 14.14
CA ALA A 222 -9.54 -3.90 13.66
C ALA A 222 -10.96 -3.49 13.22
N ARG A 223 -11.58 -2.52 13.91
CA ARG A 223 -12.91 -2.00 13.57
C ARG A 223 -12.90 -1.27 12.22
N ALA A 224 -11.87 -0.48 11.97
CA ALA A 224 -11.73 0.26 10.71
C ALA A 224 -11.49 -0.69 9.52
N VAL A 225 -10.67 -1.73 9.71
CA VAL A 225 -10.49 -2.82 8.73
C VAL A 225 -11.81 -3.50 8.41
N LEU A 226 -12.62 -3.81 9.45
CA LEU A 226 -13.93 -4.44 9.28
C LEU A 226 -14.90 -3.57 8.46
N ALA A 227 -14.83 -2.24 8.56
CA ALA A 227 -15.69 -1.35 7.77
C ALA A 227 -15.43 -1.51 6.26
N VAL A 228 -14.17 -1.58 5.84
CA VAL A 228 -13.83 -1.83 4.43
C VAL A 228 -14.21 -3.25 4.01
N ALA A 229 -13.90 -4.26 4.82
CA ALA A 229 -14.27 -5.65 4.53
C ALA A 229 -15.81 -5.80 4.39
N LYS A 230 -16.58 -5.10 5.21
CA LYS A 230 -18.05 -5.07 5.12
C LYS A 230 -18.51 -4.46 3.80
N ALA A 231 -17.88 -3.38 3.32
CA ALA A 231 -18.23 -2.78 2.04
C ALA A 231 -18.02 -3.76 0.87
N TRP A 232 -16.95 -4.55 0.90
CA TRP A 232 -16.73 -5.64 -0.07
C TRP A 232 -17.83 -6.71 0.00
N MET A 233 -18.20 -7.15 1.21
CA MET A 233 -19.26 -8.15 1.41
C MET A 233 -20.63 -7.63 0.99
N ASP A 234 -20.92 -6.37 1.24
CA ASP A 234 -22.19 -5.75 0.86
C ASP A 234 -22.29 -5.60 -0.67
N GLY A 235 -21.20 -5.18 -1.34
CA GLY A 235 -21.12 -5.17 -2.81
C GLY A 235 -21.35 -6.57 -3.39
N ARG A 236 -20.68 -7.60 -2.88
CA ARG A 236 -20.88 -9.00 -3.33
C ARG A 236 -22.32 -9.50 -3.14
N ARG A 237 -23.05 -8.97 -2.16
CA ARG A 237 -24.47 -9.30 -1.90
C ARG A 237 -25.43 -8.46 -2.72
N GLY A 238 -24.93 -7.66 -3.66
CA GLY A 238 -25.76 -6.78 -4.51
C GLY A 238 -26.32 -5.56 -3.78
N LYS A 239 -25.81 -5.22 -2.59
CA LYS A 239 -26.23 -4.01 -1.90
C LYS A 239 -25.58 -2.79 -2.53
N THR A 240 -26.36 -1.72 -2.67
CA THR A 240 -25.81 -0.42 -3.06
C THR A 240 -24.86 0.11 -1.99
N GLY A 241 -23.68 0.54 -2.41
CA GLY A 241 -22.63 1.02 -1.49
C GLY A 241 -21.42 1.52 -2.25
N LEU A 242 -20.25 1.46 -1.61
CA LEU A 242 -19.00 1.93 -2.19
C LEU A 242 -18.61 1.16 -3.46
N LEU A 243 -18.77 -0.15 -3.45
CA LEU A 243 -18.37 -1.04 -4.56
C LEU A 243 -19.59 -1.61 -5.26
N GLN A 244 -19.59 -1.59 -6.59
CA GLN A 244 -20.62 -2.20 -7.42
C GLN A 244 -20.47 -3.73 -7.44
N PRO A 245 -21.61 -4.48 -7.47
CA PRO A 245 -21.60 -5.94 -7.41
C PRO A 245 -20.75 -6.61 -8.48
N ASP A 246 -20.80 -6.12 -9.70
CA ASP A 246 -20.12 -6.70 -10.86
C ASP A 246 -18.58 -6.69 -10.71
N LEU A 247 -18.06 -5.71 -9.99
CA LEU A 247 -16.62 -5.58 -9.76
C LEU A 247 -16.12 -6.40 -8.58
N VAL A 248 -16.98 -6.76 -7.65
CA VAL A 248 -16.60 -7.55 -6.47
C VAL A 248 -16.67 -9.06 -6.75
N THR A 249 -17.19 -9.45 -7.90
CA THR A 249 -17.30 -10.85 -8.36
C THR A 249 -16.30 -11.21 -9.46
N LEU A 250 -15.48 -10.24 -9.88
CA LEU A 250 -14.36 -10.47 -10.79
C LEU A 250 -13.25 -11.25 -10.07
#